data_a02f36c7ec8f4deab4e3b6f415f3d76a
#
_entry.id   a02f36c7ec8f4deab4e3b6f415f3d76a
#
_cell.length_a   1.000
_cell.length_b   1.000
_cell.length_c   1.000
_cell.angle_alpha   90.00
_cell.angle_beta   90.00
_cell.angle_gamma   90.00
#
_symmetry.space_group_name_H-M   'P 1'
#
loop_
_entity.id
_entity.type
_entity.pdbx_description
1 polymer ?
#
loop_
_entity_poly.entity_id
_entity_poly.type
_entity_poly.pdbx_seq_one_letter_code
_entity_poly.pdbx_strand_id
1 'polypeptide(L)'
;MKVTIAIDSLKGSLSSLEAGKAIGTGVKKAWPEAEVCVRPLADGGEGTVEAVTSAMGGEMVTLRVTGPLGEPVDCVGIGGSATNDGGIGMLQALGFGMLDKEGKQVPFGAQGLAVLERIEDGEVMPELRECTFRIACDVTNPLCGPQGCSAIYGPQKGADAEMIAEMDTWMEAYGALTEAKYPGMDSKTPGCGAAGGIGFAFYAFLGGVLESGIKIVLEETRLDDYVKDA
;
A
#
# COMPACT_ATOMS: atom_id res chain seq x y z
N MET A 1 -15.95 -30.61 -18.39
CA MET A 1 -16.20 -29.16 -18.36
C MET A 1 -15.26 -28.56 -17.32
N LYS A 2 -14.51 -27.52 -17.68
CA LYS A 2 -13.66 -26.76 -16.77
C LYS A 2 -14.41 -25.53 -16.28
N VAL A 3 -14.34 -25.25 -14.98
CA VAL A 3 -15.00 -24.09 -14.35
C VAL A 3 -13.96 -23.35 -13.52
N THR A 4 -13.67 -22.12 -13.91
CA THR A 4 -12.81 -21.23 -13.13
C THR A 4 -13.67 -20.30 -12.28
N ILE A 5 -13.42 -20.26 -10.97
CA ILE A 5 -14.12 -19.42 -10.01
C ILE A 5 -13.17 -18.32 -9.57
N ALA A 6 -13.40 -17.13 -10.06
CA ALA A 6 -12.64 -15.93 -9.72
C ALA A 6 -13.58 -14.98 -8.95
N ILE A 7 -13.33 -14.79 -7.66
CA ILE A 7 -14.22 -14.04 -6.77
C ILE A 7 -13.42 -13.26 -5.73
N ASP A 8 -13.86 -12.04 -5.44
CA ASP A 8 -13.39 -11.25 -4.31
C ASP A 8 -14.09 -11.65 -3.00
N SER A 9 -13.64 -11.13 -1.88
CA SER A 9 -14.24 -11.35 -0.57
C SER A 9 -15.70 -10.85 -0.50
N LEU A 10 -16.53 -11.55 0.24
CA LEU A 10 -17.85 -11.07 0.61
C LEU A 10 -17.71 -10.29 1.92
N LYS A 11 -17.36 -9.04 1.82
CA LYS A 11 -16.96 -8.13 2.92
C LYS A 11 -17.77 -8.35 4.19
N GLY A 12 -17.08 -8.66 5.30
CA GLY A 12 -17.68 -8.94 6.60
C GLY A 12 -18.36 -10.32 6.74
N SER A 13 -18.22 -11.22 5.74
CA SER A 13 -18.88 -12.54 5.72
C SER A 13 -17.93 -13.69 5.39
N LEU A 14 -17.40 -13.74 4.17
CA LEU A 14 -16.50 -14.81 3.70
C LEU A 14 -15.28 -14.21 3.00
N SER A 15 -14.13 -14.80 3.22
CA SER A 15 -12.94 -14.53 2.40
C SER A 15 -13.15 -14.99 0.94
N SER A 16 -12.38 -14.45 0.02
CA SER A 16 -12.43 -14.85 -1.39
C SER A 16 -12.20 -16.35 -1.59
N LEU A 17 -11.31 -16.94 -0.79
CA LEU A 17 -11.03 -18.38 -0.83
C LEU A 17 -12.21 -19.22 -0.30
N GLU A 18 -12.84 -18.81 0.81
CA GLU A 18 -14.01 -19.50 1.39
C GLU A 18 -15.21 -19.42 0.44
N ALA A 19 -15.50 -18.23 -0.10
CA ALA A 19 -16.55 -18.04 -1.08
C ALA A 19 -16.31 -18.89 -2.34
N GLY A 20 -15.10 -18.88 -2.86
CA GLY A 20 -14.70 -19.70 -4.02
C GLY A 20 -14.86 -21.21 -3.76
N LYS A 21 -14.46 -21.70 -2.61
CA LYS A 21 -14.66 -23.12 -2.20
C LYS A 21 -16.14 -23.48 -2.07
N ALA A 22 -16.96 -22.60 -1.50
CA ALA A 22 -18.40 -22.81 -1.37
C ALA A 22 -19.07 -22.92 -2.75
N ILE A 23 -18.75 -22.00 -3.67
CA ILE A 23 -19.22 -22.04 -5.06
C ILE A 23 -18.77 -23.33 -5.75
N GLY A 24 -17.48 -23.70 -5.62
CA GLY A 24 -16.93 -24.92 -6.17
C GLY A 24 -17.65 -26.19 -5.70
N THR A 25 -18.02 -26.23 -4.42
CA THR A 25 -18.82 -27.29 -3.85
C THR A 25 -20.21 -27.36 -4.52
N GLY A 26 -20.84 -26.21 -4.76
CA GLY A 26 -22.12 -26.13 -5.49
C GLY A 26 -22.00 -26.64 -6.92
N VAL A 27 -20.97 -26.22 -7.64
CA VAL A 27 -20.68 -26.69 -9.01
C VAL A 27 -20.49 -28.20 -9.05
N LYS A 28 -19.71 -28.76 -8.16
CA LYS A 28 -19.48 -30.21 -8.07
C LYS A 28 -20.75 -31.01 -7.73
N LYS A 29 -21.68 -30.44 -6.99
CA LYS A 29 -22.98 -31.08 -6.76
C LYS A 29 -23.84 -31.14 -8.01
N ALA A 30 -23.81 -30.09 -8.85
CA ALA A 30 -24.58 -30.06 -10.10
C ALA A 30 -23.89 -30.83 -11.24
N TRP A 31 -22.57 -30.76 -11.28
CA TRP A 31 -21.72 -31.42 -12.28
C TRP A 31 -20.51 -32.11 -11.62
N PRO A 32 -20.66 -33.37 -11.16
CA PRO A 32 -19.60 -34.07 -10.46
C PRO A 32 -18.29 -34.20 -11.22
N GLU A 33 -18.35 -34.31 -12.56
CA GLU A 33 -17.21 -34.44 -13.46
C GLU A 33 -16.58 -33.08 -13.86
N ALA A 34 -17.10 -31.94 -13.34
CA ALA A 34 -16.48 -30.64 -13.63
C ALA A 34 -15.11 -30.53 -12.97
N GLU A 35 -14.13 -30.07 -13.72
CA GLU A 35 -12.85 -29.63 -13.18
C GLU A 35 -13.04 -28.21 -12.65
N VAL A 36 -12.94 -28.02 -11.32
CA VAL A 36 -13.14 -26.74 -10.67
C VAL A 36 -11.82 -26.19 -10.21
N CYS A 37 -11.51 -24.97 -10.66
CA CYS A 37 -10.33 -24.21 -10.24
C CYS A 37 -10.78 -22.93 -9.53
N VAL A 38 -10.40 -22.74 -8.26
CA VAL A 38 -10.68 -21.52 -7.48
C VAL A 38 -9.48 -20.60 -7.56
N ARG A 39 -9.72 -19.36 -7.96
CA ARG A 39 -8.74 -18.27 -8.00
C ARG A 39 -9.26 -17.10 -7.17
N PRO A 40 -8.76 -16.94 -5.93
CA PRO A 40 -9.08 -15.79 -5.11
C PRO A 40 -8.67 -14.51 -5.83
N LEU A 41 -9.53 -13.50 -5.81
CA LEU A 41 -9.23 -12.15 -6.29
C LEU A 41 -9.37 -11.15 -5.15
N ALA A 42 -8.84 -9.97 -5.35
CA ALA A 42 -9.05 -8.80 -4.52
C ALA A 42 -8.82 -7.52 -5.32
N ASP A 43 -9.39 -6.43 -4.85
CA ASP A 43 -9.37 -5.12 -5.52
C ASP A 43 -8.29 -4.15 -4.99
N GLY A 44 -7.30 -4.65 -4.24
CA GLY A 44 -6.29 -3.84 -3.56
C GLY A 44 -6.63 -3.55 -2.09
N GLY A 45 -7.80 -3.98 -1.61
CA GLY A 45 -8.25 -3.85 -0.22
C GLY A 45 -8.11 -5.15 0.58
N GLU A 46 -9.14 -5.42 1.40
CA GLU A 46 -9.23 -6.64 2.23
C GLU A 46 -9.09 -7.91 1.38
N GLY A 47 -8.23 -8.83 1.81
CA GLY A 47 -8.01 -10.11 1.13
C GLY A 47 -6.96 -10.09 0.01
N THR A 48 -6.39 -8.92 -0.33
CA THR A 48 -5.38 -8.81 -1.41
C THR A 48 -4.12 -9.60 -1.08
N VAL A 49 -3.63 -9.47 0.15
CA VAL A 49 -2.41 -10.16 0.59
C VAL A 49 -2.61 -11.67 0.56
N GLU A 50 -3.74 -12.17 1.03
CA GLU A 50 -4.09 -13.59 1.01
C GLU A 50 -4.22 -14.12 -0.42
N ALA A 51 -4.89 -13.35 -1.30
CA ALA A 51 -5.07 -13.74 -2.69
C ALA A 51 -3.73 -13.89 -3.42
N VAL A 52 -2.86 -12.88 -3.33
CA VAL A 52 -1.54 -12.86 -3.95
C VAL A 52 -0.62 -13.91 -3.32
N THR A 53 -0.55 -14.00 -1.99
CA THR A 53 0.27 -14.99 -1.28
C THR A 53 -0.10 -16.41 -1.68
N SER A 54 -1.41 -16.72 -1.72
CA SER A 54 -1.91 -18.03 -2.15
C SER A 54 -1.56 -18.34 -3.61
N ALA A 55 -1.64 -17.35 -4.50
CA ALA A 55 -1.34 -17.51 -5.91
C ALA A 55 0.15 -17.77 -6.18
N MET A 56 1.02 -17.09 -5.42
CA MET A 56 2.48 -17.21 -5.54
C MET A 56 3.04 -18.42 -4.78
N GLY A 57 2.20 -19.15 -4.02
CA GLY A 57 2.67 -20.24 -3.14
C GLY A 57 3.52 -19.76 -1.98
N GLY A 58 3.31 -18.50 -1.57
CA GLY A 58 3.98 -17.87 -0.45
C GLY A 58 3.39 -18.25 0.91
N GLU A 59 4.00 -17.74 1.96
CA GLU A 59 3.55 -17.91 3.34
C GLU A 59 3.15 -16.56 3.93
N MET A 60 2.03 -16.56 4.68
CA MET A 60 1.60 -15.39 5.44
C MET A 60 2.37 -15.30 6.75
N VAL A 61 3.09 -14.21 6.95
CA VAL A 61 3.80 -13.93 8.20
C VAL A 61 3.08 -12.78 8.92
N THR A 62 2.53 -13.07 10.09
CA THR A 62 1.94 -12.06 10.96
C THR A 62 3.01 -11.49 11.89
N LEU A 63 3.23 -10.20 11.82
CA LEU A 63 4.17 -9.49 12.68
C LEU A 63 3.42 -8.63 13.69
N ARG A 64 3.85 -8.72 14.95
CA ARG A 64 3.38 -7.80 15.98
C ARG A 64 4.23 -6.53 15.96
N VAL A 65 3.59 -5.42 15.73
CA VAL A 65 4.23 -4.10 15.62
C VAL A 65 3.61 -3.13 16.61
N THR A 66 4.27 -1.99 16.83
CA THR A 66 3.71 -0.90 17.62
C THR A 66 2.77 -0.08 16.75
N GLY A 67 1.51 0.01 17.13
CA GLY A 67 0.51 0.84 16.48
C GLY A 67 0.74 2.33 16.71
N PRO A 68 0.00 3.20 16.00
CA PRO A 68 0.20 4.65 16.04
C PRO A 68 -0.06 5.28 17.41
N LEU A 69 -0.80 4.60 18.29
CA LEU A 69 -1.05 5.02 19.67
C LEU A 69 -0.13 4.36 20.70
N GLY A 70 0.90 3.63 20.25
CA GLY A 70 1.88 2.94 21.10
C GLY A 70 1.44 1.55 21.59
N GLU A 71 0.26 1.06 21.18
CA GLU A 71 -0.25 -0.27 21.50
C GLU A 71 0.39 -1.34 20.59
N PRO A 72 0.55 -2.58 21.05
CA PRO A 72 0.96 -3.67 20.19
C PRO A 72 -0.21 -4.09 19.26
N VAL A 73 0.04 -4.10 17.95
CA VAL A 73 -0.92 -4.52 16.93
C VAL A 73 -0.33 -5.60 16.04
N ASP A 74 -1.16 -6.49 15.56
CA ASP A 74 -0.79 -7.44 14.51
C ASP A 74 -1.05 -6.77 13.16
N CYS A 75 0.02 -6.47 12.41
CA CYS A 75 -0.08 -5.76 11.14
C CYS A 75 -0.26 -6.75 10.00
N VAL A 76 -1.34 -6.58 9.25
CA VAL A 76 -1.59 -7.31 8.01
C VAL A 76 -2.18 -6.33 6.99
N GLY A 77 -1.33 -5.79 6.13
CA GLY A 77 -1.75 -4.94 5.03
C GLY A 77 -1.87 -3.45 5.37
N ILE A 78 -1.81 -2.61 4.34
CA ILE A 78 -1.84 -1.14 4.43
C ILE A 78 -3.21 -0.54 4.10
N GLY A 79 -4.23 -1.34 3.91
CA GLY A 79 -5.60 -0.89 3.71
C GLY A 79 -6.15 -0.22 4.98
N GLY A 80 -6.85 0.92 4.85
CA GLY A 80 -7.39 1.66 6.00
C GLY A 80 -6.32 2.37 6.82
N SER A 81 -5.26 2.88 6.18
CA SER A 81 -4.14 3.54 6.87
C SER A 81 -4.59 4.73 7.72
N ALA A 82 -4.06 4.85 8.94
CA ALA A 82 -4.22 6.02 9.80
C ALA A 82 -3.15 7.09 9.53
N THR A 83 -2.10 6.77 8.79
CA THR A 83 -0.95 7.66 8.53
C THR A 83 -1.30 8.81 7.59
N ASN A 84 -0.69 9.97 7.83
CA ASN A 84 -0.65 11.12 6.93
C ASN A 84 0.66 11.88 7.14
N ASP A 85 1.78 11.16 7.03
CA ASP A 85 3.12 11.64 7.35
C ASP A 85 4.11 11.51 6.16
N GLY A 86 3.60 11.29 4.95
CA GLY A 86 4.45 11.09 3.78
C GLY A 86 5.28 9.80 3.82
N GLY A 87 5.05 8.91 4.78
CA GLY A 87 5.81 7.67 4.98
C GLY A 87 7.16 7.87 5.70
N ILE A 88 7.41 9.05 6.31
CA ILE A 88 8.70 9.33 6.96
C ILE A 88 9.01 8.37 8.10
N GLY A 89 8.00 7.91 8.86
CA GLY A 89 8.21 6.91 9.90
C GLY A 89 8.72 5.57 9.36
N MET A 90 8.18 5.12 8.23
CA MET A 90 8.67 3.94 7.52
C MET A 90 10.10 4.15 7.01
N LEU A 91 10.39 5.29 6.39
CA LEU A 91 11.71 5.61 5.86
C LEU A 91 12.76 5.65 6.97
N GLN A 92 12.44 6.23 8.13
CA GLN A 92 13.34 6.22 9.30
C GLN A 92 13.64 4.79 9.77
N ALA A 93 12.62 3.92 9.82
CA ALA A 93 12.81 2.51 10.18
C ALA A 93 13.69 1.75 9.18
N LEU A 94 13.69 2.16 7.91
CA LEU A 94 14.52 1.59 6.84
C LEU A 94 15.94 2.20 6.79
N GLY A 95 16.27 3.12 7.71
CA GLY A 95 17.58 3.71 7.84
C GLY A 95 17.80 5.03 7.09
N PHE A 96 16.73 5.64 6.56
CA PHE A 96 16.83 7.00 6.01
C PHE A 96 16.94 8.03 7.14
N GLY A 97 17.82 8.99 6.99
CA GLY A 97 17.89 10.17 7.84
C GLY A 97 16.85 11.20 7.41
N MET A 98 15.79 11.34 8.22
CA MET A 98 14.81 12.42 8.11
C MET A 98 15.15 13.44 9.19
N LEU A 99 15.96 14.45 8.84
CA LEU A 99 16.68 15.25 9.83
C LEU A 99 16.14 16.67 9.93
N ASP A 100 16.09 17.16 11.17
CA ASP A 100 15.83 18.57 11.49
C ASP A 100 17.08 19.45 11.27
N LYS A 101 16.95 20.75 11.55
CA LYS A 101 18.06 21.71 11.45
C LYS A 101 19.26 21.39 12.35
N GLU A 102 19.05 20.62 13.42
CA GLU A 102 20.09 20.19 14.36
C GLU A 102 20.76 18.87 13.93
N GLY A 103 20.28 18.24 12.87
CA GLY A 103 20.75 16.96 12.38
C GLY A 103 20.22 15.74 13.17
N LYS A 104 19.11 15.92 13.89
CA LYS A 104 18.44 14.85 14.61
C LYS A 104 17.27 14.33 13.77
N GLN A 105 16.95 13.03 13.93
CA GLN A 105 15.75 12.46 13.36
C GLN A 105 14.51 13.23 13.82
N VAL A 106 13.65 13.61 12.88
CA VAL A 106 12.38 14.27 13.18
C VAL A 106 11.42 13.31 13.92
N PRO A 107 10.45 13.83 14.70
CA PRO A 107 9.43 13.01 15.33
C PRO A 107 8.62 12.19 14.31
N PHE A 108 8.04 11.08 14.76
CA PHE A 108 7.09 10.33 13.95
C PHE A 108 5.78 11.10 13.72
N GLY A 109 5.10 10.78 12.62
CA GLY A 109 3.84 11.39 12.23
C GLY A 109 4.00 12.72 11.47
N ALA A 110 2.87 13.33 11.08
CA ALA A 110 2.86 14.52 10.23
C ALA A 110 3.65 15.70 10.81
N GLN A 111 3.67 15.85 12.13
CA GLN A 111 4.43 16.91 12.80
C GLN A 111 5.94 16.82 12.54
N GLY A 112 6.46 15.63 12.23
CA GLY A 112 7.86 15.47 11.82
C GLY A 112 8.17 16.21 10.53
N LEU A 113 7.22 16.28 9.60
CA LEU A 113 7.39 17.02 8.34
C LEU A 113 7.52 18.53 8.56
N ALA A 114 6.89 19.08 9.60
CA ALA A 114 6.96 20.51 9.92
C ALA A 114 8.39 21.00 10.24
N VAL A 115 9.26 20.08 10.67
CA VAL A 115 10.64 20.41 11.09
C VAL A 115 11.69 19.69 10.25
N LEU A 116 11.27 19.02 9.19
CA LEU A 116 12.17 18.31 8.27
C LEU A 116 12.97 19.30 7.41
N GLU A 117 14.27 19.25 7.51
CA GLU A 117 15.20 20.15 6.79
C GLU A 117 16.14 19.40 5.85
N ARG A 118 16.39 18.12 6.13
CA ARG A 118 17.38 17.36 5.36
C ARG A 118 17.04 15.86 5.29
N ILE A 119 17.28 15.27 4.13
CA ILE A 119 17.12 13.85 3.87
C ILE A 119 18.50 13.23 3.63
N GLU A 120 18.83 12.16 4.33
CA GLU A 120 20.04 11.40 4.15
C GLU A 120 19.76 9.92 3.90
N ASP A 121 20.65 9.24 3.15
CA ASP A 121 20.50 7.84 2.74
C ASP A 121 21.77 7.00 3.02
N GLY A 122 22.68 7.54 3.82
CA GLY A 122 23.96 6.87 4.13
C GLY A 122 23.84 5.61 4.98
N GLU A 123 22.76 5.45 5.75
CA GLU A 123 22.54 4.33 6.68
C GLU A 123 21.37 3.43 6.29
N VAL A 124 20.90 3.58 5.05
CA VAL A 124 19.78 2.77 4.51
C VAL A 124 20.18 1.29 4.47
N MET A 125 19.25 0.44 4.91
CA MET A 125 19.41 -1.01 4.89
C MET A 125 19.87 -1.50 3.51
N PRO A 126 21.02 -2.15 3.39
CA PRO A 126 21.58 -2.55 2.09
C PRO A 126 20.71 -3.56 1.35
N GLU A 127 19.92 -4.36 2.07
CA GLU A 127 19.01 -5.35 1.54
C GLU A 127 17.92 -4.74 0.64
N LEU A 128 17.59 -3.48 0.84
CA LEU A 128 16.60 -2.78 0.01
C LEU A 128 17.01 -2.66 -1.47
N ARG A 129 18.31 -2.76 -1.76
CA ARG A 129 18.83 -2.76 -3.14
C ARG A 129 18.48 -4.04 -3.92
N GLU A 130 18.18 -5.10 -3.19
CA GLU A 130 17.79 -6.40 -3.77
C GLU A 130 16.26 -6.53 -3.88
N CYS A 131 15.51 -5.56 -3.33
CA CYS A 131 14.06 -5.58 -3.33
C CYS A 131 13.48 -4.89 -4.57
N THR A 132 12.40 -5.45 -5.09
CA THR A 132 11.54 -4.80 -6.09
C THR A 132 10.20 -4.50 -5.45
N PHE A 133 9.77 -3.24 -5.53
CA PHE A 133 8.52 -2.80 -4.92
C PHE A 133 7.48 -2.53 -6.00
N ARG A 134 6.43 -3.33 -6.04
CA ARG A 134 5.22 -3.11 -6.84
C ARG A 134 4.10 -2.69 -5.90
N ILE A 135 3.58 -1.49 -6.09
CA ILE A 135 2.61 -0.89 -5.18
C ILE A 135 1.23 -0.93 -5.84
N ALA A 136 0.35 -1.78 -5.31
CA ALA A 136 -1.05 -1.84 -5.71
C ALA A 136 -1.75 -0.53 -5.29
N CYS A 137 -1.99 0.35 -6.25
CA CYS A 137 -2.51 1.68 -6.01
C CYS A 137 -3.63 2.01 -7.00
N ASP A 138 -4.87 2.02 -6.51
CA ASP A 138 -6.05 2.33 -7.33
C ASP A 138 -6.52 3.78 -7.16
N VAL A 139 -5.74 4.60 -6.43
CA VAL A 139 -5.99 6.04 -6.31
C VAL A 139 -4.99 6.83 -7.13
N THR A 140 -5.43 7.98 -7.64
CA THR A 140 -4.62 8.84 -8.51
C THR A 140 -4.21 10.16 -7.83
N ASN A 141 -4.44 10.28 -6.54
CA ASN A 141 -4.15 11.48 -5.78
C ASN A 141 -2.64 11.77 -5.75
N PRO A 142 -2.22 13.03 -6.01
CA PRO A 142 -0.85 13.47 -5.80
C PRO A 142 -0.52 13.54 -4.31
N LEU A 143 0.72 13.80 -3.96
CA LEU A 143 1.15 13.92 -2.57
C LEU A 143 0.43 15.05 -1.83
N CYS A 144 0.36 16.23 -2.42
CA CYS A 144 -0.19 17.45 -1.81
C CYS A 144 -1.08 18.23 -2.78
N GLY A 145 -1.66 19.33 -2.30
CA GLY A 145 -2.57 20.19 -3.03
C GLY A 145 -4.05 19.82 -2.85
N PRO A 146 -4.98 20.44 -3.58
CA PRO A 146 -6.43 20.26 -3.39
C PRO A 146 -6.92 18.83 -3.60
N GLN A 147 -6.17 18.01 -4.31
CA GLN A 147 -6.42 16.58 -4.52
C GLN A 147 -5.38 15.70 -3.81
N GLY A 148 -4.56 16.29 -2.95
CA GLY A 148 -3.50 15.60 -2.21
C GLY A 148 -4.02 14.75 -1.07
N CYS A 149 -3.12 13.98 -0.47
CA CYS A 149 -3.48 13.02 0.58
C CYS A 149 -4.11 13.67 1.80
N SER A 150 -3.63 14.83 2.25
CA SER A 150 -4.17 15.54 3.41
C SER A 150 -5.58 16.06 3.15
N ALA A 151 -5.80 16.68 1.97
CA ALA A 151 -7.08 17.24 1.59
C ALA A 151 -8.18 16.17 1.45
N ILE A 152 -7.86 15.05 0.81
CA ILE A 152 -8.85 14.02 0.47
C ILE A 152 -9.05 13.03 1.61
N TYR A 153 -7.98 12.58 2.25
CA TYR A 153 -8.05 11.51 3.25
C TYR A 153 -7.90 11.98 4.69
N GLY A 154 -7.48 13.25 4.91
CA GLY A 154 -7.35 13.84 6.25
C GLY A 154 -8.65 13.81 7.05
N PRO A 155 -9.80 14.24 6.50
CA PRO A 155 -11.07 14.27 7.23
C PRO A 155 -11.46 12.92 7.83
N GLN A 156 -11.35 11.83 7.06
CA GLN A 156 -11.67 10.48 7.57
C GLN A 156 -10.67 9.94 8.60
N LYS A 157 -9.51 10.59 8.71
CA LYS A 157 -8.46 10.30 9.71
C LYS A 157 -8.54 11.21 10.92
N GLY A 158 -9.57 12.05 11.00
CA GLY A 158 -9.85 12.92 12.15
C GLY A 158 -9.22 14.32 12.06
N ALA A 159 -8.63 14.69 10.93
CA ALA A 159 -8.07 16.03 10.75
C ALA A 159 -9.17 17.08 10.48
N ASP A 160 -9.11 18.21 11.17
CA ASP A 160 -9.92 19.38 10.87
C ASP A 160 -9.31 20.22 9.73
N ALA A 161 -9.99 21.31 9.34
CA ALA A 161 -9.58 22.13 8.20
C ALA A 161 -8.23 22.83 8.42
N GLU A 162 -7.90 23.21 9.64
CA GLU A 162 -6.64 23.87 9.99
C GLU A 162 -5.48 22.86 9.90
N MET A 163 -5.64 21.70 10.51
CA MET A 163 -4.68 20.59 10.42
C MET A 163 -4.43 20.15 8.98
N ILE A 164 -5.48 20.08 8.14
CA ILE A 164 -5.35 19.73 6.73
C ILE A 164 -4.48 20.73 5.99
N ALA A 165 -4.72 22.03 6.19
CA ALA A 165 -3.95 23.10 5.55
C ALA A 165 -2.47 23.09 5.96
N GLU A 166 -2.20 22.88 7.26
CA GLU A 166 -0.84 22.77 7.77
C GLU A 166 -0.12 21.53 7.19
N MET A 167 -0.75 20.36 7.29
CA MET A 167 -0.17 19.12 6.78
C MET A 167 0.07 19.16 5.27
N ASP A 168 -0.80 19.80 4.51
CA ASP A 168 -0.62 19.94 3.05
C ASP A 168 0.61 20.81 2.74
N THR A 169 0.81 21.90 3.48
CA THR A 169 2.01 22.73 3.38
C THR A 169 3.29 21.94 3.70
N TRP A 170 3.27 21.11 4.75
CA TRP A 170 4.42 20.28 5.12
C TRP A 170 4.70 19.19 4.07
N MET A 171 3.65 18.59 3.49
CA MET A 171 3.78 17.63 2.40
C MET A 171 4.37 18.27 1.14
N GLU A 172 4.00 19.51 0.83
CA GLU A 172 4.57 20.25 -0.29
C GLU A 172 6.08 20.48 -0.08
N ALA A 173 6.47 20.95 1.11
CA ALA A 173 7.87 21.15 1.47
C ALA A 173 8.68 19.84 1.41
N TYR A 174 8.12 18.74 1.93
CA TYR A 174 8.72 17.41 1.86
C TYR A 174 8.89 16.94 0.42
N GLY A 175 7.86 17.11 -0.42
CA GLY A 175 7.93 16.81 -1.85
C GLY A 175 9.06 17.56 -2.54
N ALA A 176 9.13 18.88 -2.35
CA ALA A 176 10.17 19.73 -2.94
C ALA A 176 11.58 19.34 -2.45
N LEU A 177 11.75 19.03 -1.16
CA LEU A 177 13.03 18.57 -0.62
C LEU A 177 13.47 17.23 -1.22
N THR A 178 12.51 16.33 -1.41
CA THR A 178 12.76 15.01 -2.02
C THR A 178 13.12 15.13 -3.50
N GLU A 179 12.39 15.94 -4.25
CA GLU A 179 12.65 16.20 -5.67
C GLU A 179 14.03 16.85 -5.91
N ALA A 180 14.45 17.74 -4.99
CA ALA A 180 15.78 18.33 -5.03
C ALA A 180 16.89 17.30 -4.80
N LYS A 181 16.65 16.32 -3.92
CA LYS A 181 17.62 15.24 -3.61
C LYS A 181 17.65 14.16 -4.70
N TYR A 182 16.48 13.80 -5.23
CA TYR A 182 16.31 12.73 -6.23
C TYR A 182 15.73 13.29 -7.53
N PRO A 183 16.58 13.84 -8.43
CA PRO A 183 16.14 14.40 -9.69
C PRO A 183 15.37 13.39 -10.55
N GLY A 184 14.21 13.79 -11.04
CA GLY A 184 13.32 12.92 -11.82
C GLY A 184 12.14 12.36 -11.03
N MET A 185 12.11 12.55 -9.72
CA MET A 185 10.92 12.27 -8.91
C MET A 185 9.95 13.45 -9.00
N ASP A 186 8.65 13.17 -8.97
CA ASP A 186 7.59 14.17 -9.04
C ASP A 186 6.48 13.81 -8.06
N SER A 187 6.30 14.64 -7.04
CA SER A 187 5.26 14.50 -6.02
C SER A 187 3.84 14.59 -6.58
N LYS A 188 3.69 15.08 -7.82
CA LYS A 188 2.42 15.12 -8.55
C LYS A 188 2.08 13.83 -9.29
N THR A 189 3.01 12.87 -9.32
CA THR A 189 2.75 11.56 -9.93
C THR A 189 1.49 10.93 -9.33
N PRO A 190 0.54 10.45 -10.17
CA PRO A 190 -0.65 9.78 -9.69
C PRO A 190 -0.34 8.61 -8.74
N GLY A 191 -1.00 8.58 -7.59
CA GLY A 191 -0.78 7.57 -6.56
C GLY A 191 0.22 7.96 -5.46
N CYS A 192 0.97 9.05 -5.60
CA CYS A 192 1.87 9.53 -4.55
C CYS A 192 1.14 9.82 -3.24
N GLY A 193 -0.13 10.24 -3.27
CA GLY A 193 -0.96 10.48 -2.09
C GLY A 193 -1.53 9.21 -1.45
N ALA A 194 -1.35 8.03 -2.04
CA ALA A 194 -1.86 6.79 -1.47
C ALA A 194 -1.34 6.57 -0.06
N ALA A 195 -2.24 6.10 0.83
CA ALA A 195 -1.95 5.81 2.23
C ALA A 195 -1.27 6.98 2.98
N GLY A 196 -1.72 8.23 2.73
CA GLY A 196 -1.19 9.42 3.41
C GLY A 196 0.24 9.77 3.03
N GLY A 197 0.62 9.50 1.78
CA GLY A 197 1.92 9.78 1.20
C GLY A 197 2.92 8.60 1.24
N ILE A 198 2.53 7.44 1.78
CA ILE A 198 3.38 6.23 1.72
C ILE A 198 3.66 5.85 0.25
N GLY A 199 2.69 6.06 -0.66
CA GLY A 199 2.89 5.88 -2.10
C GLY A 199 4.08 6.67 -2.62
N PHE A 200 4.22 7.92 -2.21
CA PHE A 200 5.37 8.76 -2.56
C PHE A 200 6.68 8.24 -1.97
N ALA A 201 6.65 7.78 -0.70
CA ALA A 201 7.83 7.21 -0.08
C ALA A 201 8.36 5.98 -0.85
N PHE A 202 7.49 5.06 -1.21
CA PHE A 202 7.90 3.91 -2.05
C PHE A 202 8.41 4.34 -3.42
N TYR A 203 7.71 5.26 -4.08
CA TYR A 203 8.07 5.73 -5.42
C TYR A 203 9.42 6.44 -5.42
N ALA A 204 9.61 7.44 -4.54
CA ALA A 204 10.75 8.33 -4.60
C ALA A 204 12.02 7.76 -3.93
N PHE A 205 11.88 6.95 -2.89
CA PHE A 205 13.01 6.47 -2.08
C PHE A 205 13.39 5.01 -2.35
N LEU A 206 12.41 4.19 -2.71
CA LEU A 206 12.60 2.75 -2.87
C LEU A 206 12.48 2.28 -4.32
N GLY A 207 12.33 3.19 -5.27
CA GLY A 207 12.19 2.87 -6.68
C GLY A 207 10.91 2.08 -7.00
N GLY A 208 9.88 2.21 -6.14
CA GLY A 208 8.63 1.51 -6.28
C GLY A 208 7.82 1.94 -7.49
N VAL A 209 7.13 0.99 -8.11
CA VAL A 209 6.23 1.25 -9.24
C VAL A 209 4.79 1.25 -8.74
N LEU A 210 4.11 2.40 -8.93
CA LEU A 210 2.68 2.54 -8.61
C LEU A 210 1.88 1.96 -9.78
N GLU A 211 1.14 0.89 -9.52
CA GLU A 211 0.36 0.16 -10.52
C GLU A 211 -1.06 -0.10 -10.03
N SER A 212 -1.99 -0.31 -10.96
CA SER A 212 -3.34 -0.72 -10.60
C SER A 212 -3.32 -2.04 -9.82
N GLY A 213 -4.01 -2.08 -8.68
CA GLY A 213 -4.10 -3.25 -7.83
C GLY A 213 -4.70 -4.44 -8.55
N ILE A 214 -5.77 -4.22 -9.34
CA ILE A 214 -6.37 -5.30 -10.14
C ILE A 214 -5.38 -5.88 -11.16
N LYS A 215 -4.54 -5.02 -11.78
CA LYS A 215 -3.53 -5.50 -12.74
C LYS A 215 -2.53 -6.42 -12.05
N ILE A 216 -1.98 -6.01 -10.91
CA ILE A 216 -1.05 -6.83 -10.13
C ILE A 216 -1.71 -8.17 -9.76
N VAL A 217 -2.94 -8.12 -9.22
CA VAL A 217 -3.66 -9.34 -8.83
C VAL A 217 -3.88 -10.28 -10.01
N LEU A 218 -4.32 -9.77 -11.16
CA LEU A 218 -4.54 -10.60 -12.35
C LEU A 218 -3.23 -11.23 -12.87
N GLU A 219 -2.14 -10.47 -12.89
CA GLU A 219 -0.83 -10.97 -13.30
C GLU A 219 -0.31 -12.03 -12.34
N GLU A 220 -0.27 -11.77 -11.04
CA GLU A 220 0.28 -12.68 -10.03
C GLU A 220 -0.59 -13.94 -9.83
N THR A 221 -1.91 -13.82 -9.96
CA THR A 221 -2.80 -14.99 -9.92
C THR A 221 -2.78 -15.77 -11.23
N ARG A 222 -2.19 -15.22 -12.29
CA ARG A 222 -2.17 -15.80 -13.64
C ARG A 222 -3.56 -16.19 -14.13
N LEU A 223 -4.57 -15.36 -13.82
CA LEU A 223 -5.98 -15.68 -14.11
C LEU A 223 -6.20 -15.97 -15.58
N ASP A 224 -5.52 -15.25 -16.48
CA ASP A 224 -5.60 -15.44 -17.93
C ASP A 224 -5.30 -16.86 -18.38
N ASP A 225 -4.35 -17.53 -17.72
CA ASP A 225 -3.99 -18.92 -18.05
C ASP A 225 -5.13 -19.91 -17.73
N TYR A 226 -6.00 -19.54 -16.77
CA TYR A 226 -7.09 -20.40 -16.32
C TYR A 226 -8.42 -20.16 -17.04
N VAL A 227 -8.59 -18.97 -17.63
CA VAL A 227 -9.84 -18.65 -18.37
C VAL A 227 -9.73 -18.92 -19.86
N LYS A 228 -8.52 -19.06 -20.44
CA LYS A 228 -8.32 -19.33 -21.87
C LYS A 228 -9.06 -20.57 -22.38
N ASP A 229 -9.18 -21.58 -21.52
CA ASP A 229 -9.76 -22.89 -21.87
C ASP A 229 -11.01 -23.21 -21.02
N ALA A 230 -11.63 -22.21 -20.39
CA ALA A 230 -12.80 -22.38 -19.51
C ALA A 230 -14.13 -22.26 -20.27
#